data_89e582918a7f768b0a37837f2880b3d1
#
_entry.id   89e582918a7f768b0a37837f2880b3d1
#
_cell.length_a   1.000
_cell.length_b   1.000
_cell.length_c   1.000
_cell.angle_alpha   90.00
_cell.angle_beta   90.00
_cell.angle_gamma   90.00
#
_symmetry.space_group_name_H-M   'P 1'
#
loop_
_entity.id
_entity.type
_entity.pdbx_description
1 polymer ?
#
loop_
_entity_poly.entity_id
_entity_poly.type
_entity_poly.pdbx_seq_one_letter_code
_entity_poly.pdbx_strand_id
1 'polypeptide(L)'
;MNRIYLGGTTTGTSWRQELSGRMMQRGVAAERITNPQLIEGGTYTSEHREIERNYKRDPSTIVLMYFRPAAEEAGLAAKARLDKSEYLSLTSVFDAAKFAYSQPHRTAVVFDYEFFTLGRGPRLALQALADELREDFGGRPPYFSSLDEAEDWSVERLIHKPA
;
A
#
# COMPACT_ATOMS: atom_id res chain seq x y z
N MET A 1 -16.92 11.44 -4.92
CA MET A 1 -16.48 10.42 -5.91
C MET A 1 -15.37 9.63 -5.25
N ASN A 2 -15.55 8.32 -5.05
CA ASN A 2 -14.55 7.51 -4.35
C ASN A 2 -13.25 7.42 -5.14
N ARG A 3 -12.12 7.55 -4.47
CA ARG A 3 -10.77 7.42 -5.02
C ARG A 3 -10.01 6.33 -4.27
N ILE A 4 -8.89 5.89 -4.81
CA ILE A 4 -7.96 5.01 -4.13
C ILE A 4 -6.55 5.60 -4.13
N TYR A 5 -5.89 5.52 -2.97
CA TYR A 5 -4.48 5.84 -2.78
C TYR A 5 -3.69 4.56 -2.58
N LEU A 6 -2.64 4.36 -3.40
CA LEU A 6 -1.80 3.16 -3.38
C LEU A 6 -0.52 3.43 -2.59
N GLY A 7 -0.50 3.05 -1.33
CA GLY A 7 0.65 3.19 -0.41
C GLY A 7 1.44 1.90 -0.21
N GLY A 8 2.49 1.96 0.61
CA GLY A 8 3.34 0.79 0.93
C GLY A 8 4.71 0.84 0.29
N THR A 9 5.28 -0.33 -0.06
CA THR A 9 6.62 -0.43 -0.64
C THR A 9 6.72 0.28 -1.98
N THR A 10 7.72 1.15 -2.14
CA THR A 10 7.95 1.94 -3.35
C THR A 10 9.17 1.51 -4.13
N THR A 11 10.24 1.13 -3.44
CA THR A 11 11.54 0.87 -4.05
C THR A 11 11.58 -0.46 -4.77
N GLY A 12 12.01 -0.45 -6.03
CA GLY A 12 12.27 -1.65 -6.82
C GLY A 12 11.04 -2.52 -7.12
N THR A 13 9.85 -1.92 -7.17
CA THR A 13 8.61 -2.66 -7.46
C THR A 13 7.73 -1.93 -8.46
N SER A 14 7.07 -2.67 -9.34
CA SER A 14 6.10 -2.19 -10.34
C SER A 14 4.64 -2.40 -9.90
N TRP A 15 4.41 -2.93 -8.71
CA TRP A 15 3.09 -3.41 -8.30
C TRP A 15 1.97 -2.36 -8.42
N ARG A 16 2.29 -1.08 -8.19
CA ARG A 16 1.28 -0.01 -8.32
C ARG A 16 0.84 0.20 -9.77
N GLN A 17 1.76 0.10 -10.71
CA GLN A 17 1.44 0.20 -12.14
C GLN A 17 0.62 -1.00 -12.59
N GLU A 18 1.03 -2.20 -12.17
CA GLU A 18 0.33 -3.45 -12.47
C GLU A 18 -1.09 -3.42 -11.90
N LEU A 19 -1.23 -3.07 -10.61
CA LEU A 19 -2.53 -2.96 -9.96
C LEU A 19 -3.41 -1.88 -10.59
N SER A 20 -2.85 -0.71 -10.89
CA SER A 20 -3.58 0.36 -11.57
C SER A 20 -4.09 -0.10 -12.94
N GLY A 21 -3.26 -0.82 -13.71
CA GLY A 21 -3.65 -1.40 -14.99
C GLY A 21 -4.81 -2.39 -14.86
N ARG A 22 -4.75 -3.30 -13.88
CA ARG A 22 -5.83 -4.26 -13.61
C ARG A 22 -7.12 -3.58 -13.19
N MET A 23 -7.04 -2.60 -12.30
CA MET A 23 -8.21 -1.82 -11.86
C MET A 23 -8.87 -1.07 -13.04
N MET A 24 -8.07 -0.46 -13.92
CA MET A 24 -8.59 0.21 -15.12
C MET A 24 -9.27 -0.78 -16.07
N GLN A 25 -8.72 -1.96 -16.29
CA GLN A 25 -9.36 -3.03 -17.08
C GLN A 25 -10.70 -3.47 -16.50
N ARG A 26 -10.87 -3.33 -15.18
CA ARG A 26 -12.12 -3.62 -14.46
C ARG A 26 -13.08 -2.41 -14.39
N GLY A 27 -12.78 -1.31 -15.09
CA GLY A 27 -13.65 -0.15 -15.23
C GLY A 27 -13.43 0.98 -14.21
N VAL A 28 -12.36 0.94 -13.42
CA VAL A 28 -11.99 2.07 -12.56
C VAL A 28 -11.32 3.15 -13.41
N ALA A 29 -11.86 4.36 -13.40
CA ALA A 29 -11.29 5.47 -14.16
C ALA A 29 -9.92 5.90 -13.59
N ALA A 30 -8.96 6.18 -14.48
CA ALA A 30 -7.57 6.45 -14.12
C ALA A 30 -7.42 7.61 -13.11
N GLU A 31 -8.22 8.66 -13.25
CA GLU A 31 -8.22 9.83 -12.35
C GLU A 31 -8.69 9.52 -10.93
N ARG A 32 -9.21 8.32 -10.70
CA ARG A 32 -9.60 7.84 -9.37
C ARG A 32 -8.49 7.06 -8.67
N ILE A 33 -7.40 6.74 -9.39
CA ILE A 33 -6.27 5.99 -8.87
C ILE A 33 -5.11 6.95 -8.61
N THR A 34 -4.72 7.09 -7.36
CA THR A 34 -3.55 7.89 -6.95
C THR A 34 -2.37 6.97 -6.73
N ASN A 35 -1.42 7.02 -7.66
CA ASN A 35 -0.15 6.31 -7.57
C ASN A 35 0.98 7.32 -7.28
N PRO A 36 1.53 7.35 -6.05
CA PRO A 36 2.58 8.31 -5.68
C PRO A 36 3.91 8.08 -6.41
N GLN A 37 4.11 6.94 -7.09
CA GLN A 37 5.32 6.67 -7.87
C GLN A 37 5.37 7.36 -9.23
N LEU A 38 4.27 7.93 -9.71
CA LEU A 38 4.25 8.64 -11.00
C LEU A 38 5.05 9.95 -11.02
N ILE A 39 5.72 10.27 -9.93
CA ILE A 39 6.68 11.38 -9.86
C ILE A 39 8.04 10.85 -10.30
N GLU A 40 8.17 10.58 -11.60
CA GLU A 40 9.43 10.14 -12.19
C GLU A 40 10.54 11.16 -11.97
N GLY A 41 11.68 10.70 -11.43
CA GLY A 41 12.94 11.46 -11.35
C GLY A 41 12.95 12.61 -10.34
N GLY A 42 11.91 12.79 -9.56
CA GLY A 42 11.78 13.90 -8.64
C GLY A 42 12.13 13.54 -7.20
N THR A 43 12.79 14.46 -6.50
CA THR A 43 12.89 14.42 -5.05
C THR A 43 11.51 14.60 -4.44
N TYR A 44 11.14 13.74 -3.49
CA TYR A 44 9.90 13.85 -2.74
C TYR A 44 9.85 15.19 -1.98
N THR A 45 8.99 16.10 -2.42
CA THR A 45 8.90 17.47 -1.90
C THR A 45 7.84 17.61 -0.80
N SER A 46 7.86 18.75 -0.11
CA SER A 46 6.81 19.10 0.86
C SER A 46 5.42 19.18 0.21
N GLU A 47 5.34 19.63 -1.04
CA GLU A 47 4.08 19.69 -1.81
C GLU A 47 3.53 18.29 -2.08
N HIS A 48 4.37 17.34 -2.50
CA HIS A 48 3.98 15.95 -2.66
C HIS A 48 3.44 15.36 -1.36
N ARG A 49 4.08 15.66 -0.24
CA ARG A 49 3.63 15.22 1.10
C ARG A 49 2.28 15.80 1.47
N GLU A 50 2.02 17.04 1.09
CA GLU A 50 0.74 17.68 1.35
C GLU A 50 -0.38 17.07 0.50
N ILE A 51 -0.14 16.84 -0.79
CA ILE A 51 -1.05 16.16 -1.69
C ILE A 51 -1.41 14.77 -1.15
N GLU A 52 -0.40 13.96 -0.81
CA GLU A 52 -0.64 12.65 -0.21
C GLU A 52 -1.46 12.71 1.09
N ARG A 53 -1.14 13.66 1.95
CA ARG A 53 -1.85 13.88 3.21
C ARG A 53 -3.33 14.22 2.96
N ASN A 54 -3.60 15.05 1.97
CA ASN A 54 -4.97 15.43 1.61
C ASN A 54 -5.76 14.23 1.08
N TYR A 55 -5.17 13.41 0.20
CA TYR A 55 -5.80 12.17 -0.25
C TYR A 55 -6.10 11.21 0.90
N LYS A 56 -5.13 10.98 1.77
CA LYS A 56 -5.29 10.07 2.91
C LYS A 56 -6.33 10.58 3.93
N ARG A 57 -6.56 11.88 4.01
CA ARG A 57 -7.55 12.50 4.91
C ARG A 57 -8.96 12.56 4.34
N ASP A 58 -9.10 12.55 3.03
CA ASP A 58 -10.40 12.57 2.37
C ASP A 58 -11.17 11.27 2.71
N PRO A 59 -12.35 11.36 3.38
CA PRO A 59 -13.11 10.19 3.78
C PRO A 59 -13.66 9.37 2.61
N SER A 60 -13.69 9.95 1.40
CA SER A 60 -14.07 9.24 0.17
C SER A 60 -12.93 8.45 -0.46
N THR A 61 -11.71 8.55 0.08
CA THR A 61 -10.53 7.86 -0.46
C THR A 61 -10.30 6.53 0.25
N ILE A 62 -10.26 5.45 -0.51
CA ILE A 62 -9.77 4.15 -0.05
C ILE A 62 -8.24 4.22 0.06
N VAL A 63 -7.69 3.74 1.16
CA VAL A 63 -6.24 3.66 1.38
C VAL A 63 -5.82 2.20 1.28
N LEU A 64 -5.14 1.81 0.20
CA LEU A 64 -4.57 0.47 0.04
C LEU A 64 -3.07 0.53 0.31
N MET A 65 -2.61 -0.22 1.30
CA MET A 65 -1.21 -0.32 1.71
C MET A 65 -0.71 -1.73 1.43
N TYR A 66 0.20 -1.86 0.48
CA TYR A 66 0.79 -3.15 0.13
C TYR A 66 2.28 -3.18 0.40
N PHE A 67 2.69 -4.14 1.20
CA PHE A 67 4.09 -4.38 1.57
C PHE A 67 4.56 -5.67 0.90
N ARG A 68 5.42 -5.54 -0.11
CA ARG A 68 6.05 -6.66 -0.81
C ARG A 68 7.56 -6.46 -0.89
N PRO A 69 8.34 -7.55 -1.02
CA PRO A 69 9.77 -7.45 -1.28
C PRO A 69 10.03 -6.74 -2.62
N ALA A 70 11.17 -6.06 -2.71
CA ALA A 70 11.66 -5.57 -4.00
C ALA A 70 11.84 -6.76 -4.95
N ALA A 71 11.43 -6.61 -6.21
CA ALA A 71 11.62 -7.64 -7.21
C ALA A 71 13.11 -8.03 -7.30
N GLU A 72 13.39 -9.33 -7.46
CA GLU A 72 14.76 -9.86 -7.44
C GLU A 72 15.70 -9.15 -8.44
N GLU A 73 15.20 -8.74 -9.58
CA GLU A 73 15.97 -8.04 -10.62
C GLU A 73 16.40 -6.63 -10.24
N ALA A 74 15.54 -5.89 -9.55
CA ALA A 74 15.92 -4.62 -8.92
C ALA A 74 16.67 -4.88 -7.60
N GLY A 75 16.47 -6.05 -7.01
CA GLY A 75 16.87 -6.40 -5.66
C GLY A 75 18.36 -6.60 -5.48
N LEU A 76 19.07 -7.23 -6.40
CA LEU A 76 20.51 -7.50 -6.21
C LEU A 76 21.37 -6.26 -6.41
N ALA A 77 21.06 -5.42 -7.39
CA ALA A 77 21.77 -4.16 -7.59
C ALA A 77 21.39 -3.11 -6.53
N ALA A 78 20.16 -3.11 -6.07
CA ALA A 78 19.69 -2.23 -5.01
C ALA A 78 20.11 -2.76 -3.63
N LYS A 79 20.10 -4.06 -3.36
CA LYS A 79 20.63 -4.66 -2.11
C LYS A 79 22.09 -4.32 -1.83
N ALA A 80 22.87 -4.10 -2.88
CA ALA A 80 24.27 -3.68 -2.73
C ALA A 80 24.44 -2.18 -2.43
N ARG A 81 23.41 -1.36 -2.65
CA ARG A 81 23.48 0.11 -2.59
C ARG A 81 22.62 0.74 -1.49
N LEU A 82 21.54 0.07 -1.07
CA LEU A 82 20.62 0.61 -0.09
C LEU A 82 20.86 -0.06 1.25
N ASP A 83 20.99 0.73 2.29
CA ASP A 83 20.87 0.22 3.65
C ASP A 83 19.48 -0.45 3.78
N LYS A 84 19.44 -1.63 4.38
CA LYS A 84 18.23 -2.48 4.47
C LYS A 84 17.04 -1.77 5.10
N SER A 85 17.25 -0.68 5.80
CA SER A 85 16.22 0.21 6.36
C SER A 85 15.46 1.01 5.30
N GLU A 86 16.01 1.23 4.11
CA GLU A 86 15.38 2.04 3.06
C GLU A 86 14.30 1.30 2.27
N TYR A 87 14.27 -0.03 2.34
CA TYR A 87 13.23 -0.84 1.68
C TYR A 87 11.86 -0.76 2.36
N LEU A 88 11.88 -0.43 3.64
CA LEU A 88 10.68 -0.31 4.44
C LEU A 88 10.55 1.11 4.94
N SER A 89 9.69 1.89 4.32
CA SER A 89 9.34 3.20 4.84
C SER A 89 8.62 3.03 6.19
N LEU A 90 9.29 3.37 7.28
CA LEU A 90 8.68 3.41 8.61
C LEU A 90 7.42 4.28 8.62
N THR A 91 7.39 5.35 7.83
CA THR A 91 6.21 6.19 7.64
C THR A 91 5.05 5.39 7.04
N SER A 92 5.32 4.53 6.05
CA SER A 92 4.27 3.70 5.45
C SER A 92 3.73 2.66 6.42
N VAL A 93 4.58 2.06 7.25
CA VAL A 93 4.14 1.11 8.31
C VAL A 93 3.29 1.83 9.35
N PHE A 94 3.72 3.00 9.80
CA PHE A 94 2.95 3.82 10.72
C PHE A 94 1.60 4.23 10.15
N ASP A 95 1.57 4.67 8.90
CA ASP A 95 0.33 5.01 8.20
C ASP A 95 -0.60 3.80 8.09
N ALA A 96 -0.07 2.62 7.75
CA ALA A 96 -0.86 1.40 7.66
C ALA A 96 -1.53 1.06 9.00
N ALA A 97 -0.77 1.04 10.09
CA ALA A 97 -1.32 0.81 11.43
C ALA A 97 -2.36 1.86 11.79
N LYS A 98 -2.03 3.15 11.64
CA LYS A 98 -2.92 4.26 11.95
C LYS A 98 -4.25 4.17 11.21
N PHE A 99 -4.22 3.96 9.89
CA PHE A 99 -5.44 3.91 9.08
C PHE A 99 -6.23 2.64 9.32
N ALA A 100 -5.56 1.49 9.51
CA ALA A 100 -6.21 0.24 9.83
C ALA A 100 -7.09 0.35 11.09
N TYR A 101 -6.56 0.94 12.15
CA TYR A 101 -7.30 1.07 13.41
C TYR A 101 -8.27 2.25 13.44
N SER A 102 -7.91 3.38 12.83
CA SER A 102 -8.79 4.56 12.88
C SER A 102 -9.89 4.58 11.83
N GLN A 103 -9.70 3.91 10.69
CA GLN A 103 -10.58 3.96 9.53
C GLN A 103 -10.64 2.60 8.80
N PRO A 104 -10.96 1.50 9.49
CA PRO A 104 -10.92 0.15 8.94
C PRO A 104 -11.83 -0.01 7.71
N HIS A 105 -12.97 0.66 7.68
CA HIS A 105 -13.96 0.57 6.60
C HIS A 105 -13.48 1.07 5.23
N ARG A 106 -12.41 1.86 5.18
CA ARG A 106 -11.83 2.38 3.93
C ARG A 106 -10.34 2.07 3.76
N THR A 107 -9.82 1.18 4.57
CA THR A 107 -8.40 0.79 4.55
C THR A 107 -8.26 -0.66 4.12
N ALA A 108 -7.29 -0.93 3.27
CA ALA A 108 -6.83 -2.27 2.94
C ALA A 108 -5.33 -2.36 3.20
N VAL A 109 -4.91 -3.33 3.99
CA VAL A 109 -3.50 -3.60 4.29
C VAL A 109 -3.20 -5.03 3.90
N VAL A 110 -2.14 -5.20 3.10
CA VAL A 110 -1.66 -6.50 2.63
C VAL A 110 -0.18 -6.61 2.93
N PHE A 111 0.22 -7.70 3.54
CA PHE A 111 1.62 -8.07 3.72
C PHE A 111 1.94 -9.31 2.90
N ASP A 112 2.92 -9.18 2.01
CA ASP A 112 3.48 -10.33 1.31
C ASP A 112 4.53 -10.99 2.22
N TYR A 113 4.27 -12.23 2.65
CA TYR A 113 5.08 -12.91 3.65
C TYR A 113 6.50 -13.25 3.19
N GLU A 114 6.77 -13.32 1.90
CA GLU A 114 8.13 -13.45 1.37
C GLU A 114 9.02 -12.27 1.78
N PHE A 115 8.40 -11.17 2.18
CA PHE A 115 9.07 -9.99 2.72
C PHE A 115 9.91 -10.27 3.96
N PHE A 116 9.63 -11.32 4.67
CA PHE A 116 10.28 -11.64 5.93
C PHE A 116 11.71 -12.17 5.81
N THR A 117 12.26 -12.21 4.60
CA THR A 117 13.71 -12.38 4.36
C THR A 117 14.55 -11.14 4.70
N LEU A 118 13.91 -9.98 4.94
CA LEU A 118 14.57 -8.75 5.36
C LEU A 118 15.18 -8.88 6.77
N GLY A 119 16.14 -8.01 7.09
CA GLY A 119 16.86 -8.02 8.37
C GLY A 119 15.93 -8.10 9.61
N ARG A 120 16.43 -8.67 10.71
CA ARG A 120 15.65 -9.09 11.86
C ARG A 120 14.72 -8.03 12.47
N GLY A 121 15.15 -6.78 12.58
CA GLY A 121 14.36 -5.72 13.23
C GLY A 121 13.11 -5.30 12.44
N PRO A 122 13.25 -4.84 11.19
CA PRO A 122 12.10 -4.46 10.35
C PRO A 122 11.12 -5.61 10.12
N ARG A 123 11.64 -6.83 9.97
CA ARG A 123 10.84 -8.03 9.83
C ARG A 123 9.93 -8.26 11.04
N LEU A 124 10.47 -8.16 12.25
CA LEU A 124 9.69 -8.40 13.47
C LEU A 124 8.59 -7.36 13.65
N ALA A 125 8.86 -6.09 13.33
CA ALA A 125 7.86 -5.03 13.41
C ALA A 125 6.71 -5.23 12.43
N LEU A 126 7.01 -5.61 11.18
CA LEU A 126 5.98 -5.92 10.19
C LEU A 126 5.19 -7.17 10.54
N GLN A 127 5.87 -8.20 11.02
CA GLN A 127 5.22 -9.42 11.43
C GLN A 127 4.29 -9.17 12.62
N ALA A 128 4.73 -8.43 13.62
CA ALA A 128 3.90 -8.06 14.76
C ALA A 128 2.65 -7.30 14.32
N LEU A 129 2.80 -6.30 13.45
CA LEU A 129 1.66 -5.57 12.92
C LEU A 129 0.72 -6.47 12.09
N ALA A 130 1.26 -7.36 11.26
CA ALA A 130 0.46 -8.28 10.48
C ALA A 130 -0.32 -9.27 11.36
N ASP A 131 0.33 -9.77 12.40
CA ASP A 131 -0.28 -10.70 13.35
C ASP A 131 -1.37 -10.01 14.18
N GLU A 132 -1.12 -8.79 14.67
CA GLU A 132 -2.13 -7.97 15.35
C GLU A 132 -3.34 -7.69 14.45
N LEU A 133 -3.12 -7.24 13.21
CA LEU A 133 -4.23 -6.97 12.28
C LEU A 133 -5.01 -8.24 11.94
N ARG A 134 -4.34 -9.37 11.83
CA ARG A 134 -5.02 -10.66 11.60
C ARG A 134 -5.85 -11.08 12.81
N GLU A 135 -5.32 -10.92 14.01
CA GLU A 135 -6.02 -11.26 15.25
C GLU A 135 -7.24 -10.36 15.46
N ASP A 136 -7.07 -9.04 15.30
CA ASP A 136 -8.13 -8.08 15.57
C ASP A 136 -9.23 -8.08 14.51
N PHE A 137 -8.89 -8.32 13.24
CA PHE A 137 -9.83 -8.19 12.11
C PHE A 137 -10.19 -9.52 11.43
N GLY A 138 -9.47 -10.60 11.67
CA GLY A 138 -9.86 -11.95 11.27
C GLY A 138 -10.16 -12.13 9.78
N GLY A 139 -9.33 -11.57 8.88
CA GLY A 139 -9.55 -11.66 7.43
C GLY A 139 -10.64 -10.76 6.87
N ARG A 140 -11.07 -9.75 7.64
CA ARG A 140 -11.96 -8.67 7.20
C ARG A 140 -11.17 -7.38 7.01
N PRO A 141 -11.72 -6.39 6.28
CA PRO A 141 -11.07 -5.08 6.25
C PRO A 141 -10.76 -4.58 7.67
N PRO A 142 -9.58 -4.03 7.90
CA PRO A 142 -8.59 -3.59 6.93
C PRO A 142 -7.55 -4.62 6.50
N TYR A 143 -7.48 -5.83 7.05
CA TYR A 143 -6.47 -6.83 6.73
C TYR A 143 -6.93 -7.79 5.64
N PHE A 144 -6.08 -8.02 4.63
CA PHE A 144 -6.31 -8.97 3.55
C PHE A 144 -5.12 -9.91 3.41
N SER A 145 -5.39 -11.17 3.08
CA SER A 145 -4.36 -12.21 2.94
C SER A 145 -3.61 -12.12 1.60
N SER A 146 -4.21 -11.46 0.61
CA SER A 146 -3.60 -11.27 -0.71
C SER A 146 -3.93 -9.89 -1.31
N LEU A 147 -3.11 -9.48 -2.28
CA LEU A 147 -3.36 -8.26 -3.04
C LEU A 147 -4.64 -8.39 -3.89
N ASP A 148 -4.93 -9.59 -4.40
CA ASP A 148 -6.11 -9.83 -5.23
C ASP A 148 -7.41 -9.65 -4.43
N GLU A 149 -7.47 -10.15 -3.20
CA GLU A 149 -8.62 -9.90 -2.30
C GLU A 149 -8.79 -8.41 -1.98
N ALA A 150 -7.69 -7.70 -1.73
CA ALA A 150 -7.73 -6.25 -1.48
C ALA A 150 -8.12 -5.46 -2.73
N GLU A 151 -7.71 -5.92 -3.91
CA GLU A 151 -8.14 -5.36 -5.20
C GLU A 151 -9.63 -5.53 -5.42
N ASP A 152 -10.15 -6.75 -5.25
CA ASP A 152 -11.57 -7.07 -5.42
C ASP A 152 -12.43 -6.18 -4.51
N TRP A 153 -12.08 -6.12 -3.24
CA TRP A 153 -12.76 -5.28 -2.27
C TRP A 153 -12.71 -3.79 -2.63
N SER A 154 -11.57 -3.31 -3.14
CA SER A 154 -11.39 -1.91 -3.53
C SER A 154 -12.17 -1.56 -4.78
N VAL A 155 -12.13 -2.42 -5.80
CA VAL A 155 -12.84 -2.22 -7.07
C VAL A 155 -14.35 -2.20 -6.84
N GLU A 156 -14.88 -3.13 -6.04
CA GLU A 156 -16.30 -3.14 -5.69
C GLU A 156 -16.74 -1.79 -5.12
N ARG A 157 -15.99 -1.21 -4.19
CA ARG A 157 -16.29 0.09 -3.57
C ARG A 157 -16.07 1.28 -4.49
N LEU A 158 -15.17 1.16 -5.44
CA LEU A 158 -14.93 2.20 -6.43
C LEU A 158 -16.04 2.23 -7.48
N ILE A 159 -16.50 1.09 -7.96
CA ILE A 159 -17.49 0.99 -9.05
C ILE A 159 -18.91 1.08 -8.51
N HIS A 160 -19.23 0.35 -7.44
CA HIS A 160 -20.56 0.37 -6.85
C HIS A 160 -20.66 1.55 -5.88
N LYS A 161 -21.53 2.53 -6.17
CA LYS A 161 -21.93 3.53 -5.19
C LYS A 161 -22.44 2.80 -3.95
N PRO A 162 -22.03 3.20 -2.73
CA PRO A 162 -22.80 2.83 -1.57
C PRO A 162 -24.24 3.34 -1.78
N ALA A 163 -25.18 2.44 -1.64
CA ALA A 163 -26.59 2.77 -1.64
C ALA A 163 -26.90 3.72 -0.46
#